data_9c4009ba280b08698ce5840446f6ffeb
#
_entry.id   9c4009ba280b08698ce5840446f6ffeb
#
_cell.length_a   1.000
_cell.length_b   1.000
_cell.length_c   1.000
_cell.angle_alpha   90.00
_cell.angle_beta   90.00
_cell.angle_gamma   90.00
#
_symmetry.space_group_name_H-M   'P 1'
#
loop_
_entity.id
_entity.type
_entity.pdbx_description
1 polymer ?
#
loop_
_entity_poly.entity_id
_entity_poly.type
_entity_poly.pdbx_seq_one_letter_code
_entity_poly.pdbx_strand_id
1 'polypeptide(L)'
;MTNAAGAGARDSRPVVLFDWGETLMWIPGMIHDPDRHLACVERIYAEHVCPHLGEGCAQLPVAVFIEYYHEACRTQIAASKLTQREHTFDDRFAMALDRAGAKPLADRSIYRRMSDALGREVAQGARLLDDAAETVAILAQSYRLGIVSNYPHGPVVGQTLERFGMRRHFEVIVVSSDTGWMKPHADCYAPALAALPAPPGRTLMVGDDLRNDVKGAKALGLHTAWIAPNATTIDPDVDIHLKSLAELPAHCERIFG
;
A
#
# COMPACT_ATOMS: atom_id res chain seq x y z
N MET A 1 43.43 -21.10 -17.17
CA MET A 1 43.24 -20.51 -15.83
C MET A 1 42.20 -19.42 -15.98
N THR A 2 40.92 -19.76 -15.87
CA THR A 2 39.79 -18.85 -15.97
C THR A 2 39.49 -18.34 -14.57
N ASN A 3 39.70 -17.05 -14.37
CA ASN A 3 39.45 -16.33 -13.15
C ASN A 3 37.92 -16.30 -12.92
N ALA A 4 37.42 -17.03 -11.93
CA ALA A 4 36.08 -16.91 -11.45
C ALA A 4 35.99 -15.58 -10.69
N ALA A 5 35.51 -14.52 -11.36
CA ALA A 5 35.20 -13.25 -10.76
C ALA A 5 34.18 -13.43 -9.67
N GLY A 6 34.50 -12.93 -8.49
CA GLY A 6 33.81 -13.12 -7.23
C GLY A 6 32.30 -12.87 -7.29
N ALA A 7 31.55 -13.84 -6.80
CA ALA A 7 30.20 -13.60 -6.30
C ALA A 7 30.32 -12.54 -5.21
N GLY A 8 29.81 -11.32 -5.49
CA GLY A 8 29.81 -10.23 -4.52
C GLY A 8 29.21 -10.73 -3.21
N ALA A 9 29.87 -10.46 -2.10
CA ALA A 9 29.38 -10.81 -0.78
C ALA A 9 27.94 -10.31 -0.67
N ARG A 10 26.99 -11.23 -0.42
CA ARG A 10 25.58 -10.84 -0.21
C ARG A 10 25.53 -9.92 1.00
N ASP A 11 24.87 -8.79 0.85
CA ASP A 11 24.64 -7.87 1.95
C ASP A 11 23.94 -8.63 3.10
N SER A 12 24.63 -8.79 4.21
CA SER A 12 24.18 -9.59 5.36
C SER A 12 23.39 -8.78 6.37
N ARG A 13 23.16 -7.48 6.11
CA ARG A 13 22.37 -6.64 7.01
C ARG A 13 20.95 -7.20 7.16
N PRO A 14 20.36 -7.11 8.38
CA PRO A 14 18.97 -7.47 8.58
C PRO A 14 18.02 -6.61 7.73
N VAL A 15 16.84 -7.11 7.52
CA VAL A 15 15.79 -6.46 6.70
C VAL A 15 14.68 -5.94 7.59
N VAL A 16 14.24 -4.71 7.33
CA VAL A 16 13.03 -4.13 7.92
C VAL A 16 12.05 -3.80 6.80
N LEU A 17 10.92 -4.50 6.81
CA LEU A 17 9.80 -4.25 5.91
C LEU A 17 8.78 -3.38 6.62
N PHE A 18 8.29 -2.36 5.94
CA PHE A 18 7.26 -1.47 6.47
C PHE A 18 5.96 -1.64 5.68
N ASP A 19 4.85 -1.58 6.37
CA ASP A 19 3.62 -1.11 5.73
C ASP A 19 3.73 0.40 5.45
N TRP A 20 2.85 0.91 4.60
CA TRP A 20 2.89 2.29 4.15
C TRP A 20 1.79 3.15 4.79
N GLY A 21 0.51 2.75 4.61
CA GLY A 21 -0.63 3.51 5.13
C GLY A 21 -0.79 3.33 6.63
N GLU A 22 -1.13 4.39 7.36
CA GLU A 22 -1.29 4.42 8.83
C GLU A 22 -0.05 3.93 9.62
N THR A 23 1.02 3.57 8.89
CA THR A 23 2.33 3.20 9.46
C THR A 23 3.38 4.30 9.21
N LEU A 24 3.56 4.72 7.97
CA LEU A 24 4.46 5.82 7.58
C LEU A 24 3.70 7.07 7.14
N MET A 25 2.51 6.89 6.58
CA MET A 25 1.71 7.94 5.96
C MET A 25 0.27 7.89 6.46
N TRP A 26 -0.29 9.03 6.85
CA TRP A 26 -1.73 9.21 6.90
C TRP A 26 -2.26 9.39 5.47
N ILE A 27 -3.29 8.61 5.11
CA ILE A 27 -3.81 8.54 3.75
C ILE A 27 -5.22 9.12 3.69
N PRO A 28 -5.44 10.19 2.89
CA PRO A 28 -6.79 10.68 2.63
C PRO A 28 -7.57 9.65 1.79
N GLY A 29 -8.86 9.60 1.98
CA GLY A 29 -9.74 8.70 1.21
C GLY A 29 -11.17 8.76 1.71
N MET A 30 -11.98 7.80 1.29
CA MET A 30 -13.41 7.73 1.66
C MET A 30 -13.67 7.77 3.18
N ILE A 31 -12.72 7.28 3.98
CA ILE A 31 -12.89 7.19 5.44
C ILE A 31 -12.38 8.47 6.13
N HIS A 32 -11.20 8.95 5.74
CA HIS A 32 -10.50 10.04 6.43
C HIS A 32 -10.78 11.43 5.86
N ASP A 33 -11.16 11.52 4.59
CA ASP A 33 -11.47 12.78 3.89
C ASP A 33 -12.51 12.52 2.79
N PRO A 34 -13.78 12.25 3.18
CA PRO A 34 -14.83 11.85 2.24
C PRO A 34 -15.18 12.96 1.23
N ASP A 35 -15.18 14.22 1.66
CA ASP A 35 -15.54 15.35 0.80
C ASP A 35 -14.51 15.57 -0.30
N ARG A 36 -13.23 15.50 0.03
CA ARG A 36 -12.13 15.57 -0.93
C ARG A 36 -12.16 14.41 -1.90
N HIS A 37 -12.41 13.21 -1.39
CA HIS A 37 -12.52 12.00 -2.21
C HIS A 37 -13.67 12.11 -3.21
N LEU A 38 -14.84 12.56 -2.75
CA LEU A 38 -16.03 12.77 -3.58
C LEU A 38 -15.75 13.81 -4.68
N ALA A 39 -15.23 14.97 -4.33
CA ALA A 39 -14.89 16.02 -5.30
C ALA A 39 -13.89 15.53 -6.37
N CYS A 40 -12.96 14.67 -5.98
CA CYS A 40 -12.04 14.05 -6.94
C CYS A 40 -12.78 13.09 -7.91
N VAL A 41 -13.66 12.24 -7.41
CA VAL A 41 -14.44 11.30 -8.24
C VAL A 41 -15.37 12.05 -9.20
N GLU A 42 -16.00 13.15 -8.77
CA GLU A 42 -16.80 14.05 -9.62
C GLU A 42 -15.97 14.64 -10.76
N ARG A 43 -14.79 15.14 -10.44
CA ARG A 43 -13.87 15.69 -11.45
C ARG A 43 -13.41 14.61 -12.45
N ILE A 44 -13.05 13.42 -11.97
CA ILE A 44 -12.69 12.29 -12.82
C ILE A 44 -13.84 11.91 -13.75
N TYR A 45 -15.06 11.89 -13.26
CA TYR A 45 -16.24 11.64 -14.08
C TYR A 45 -16.35 12.69 -15.20
N ALA A 46 -16.27 13.96 -14.87
CA ALA A 46 -16.40 15.05 -15.85
C ALA A 46 -15.27 15.04 -16.90
N GLU A 47 -14.05 14.75 -16.50
CA GLU A 47 -12.87 14.82 -17.36
C GLU A 47 -12.65 13.56 -18.21
N HIS A 48 -13.03 12.40 -17.69
CA HIS A 48 -12.68 11.12 -18.31
C HIS A 48 -13.88 10.26 -18.71
N VAL A 49 -15.00 10.31 -18.00
CA VAL A 49 -16.18 9.48 -18.30
C VAL A 49 -17.13 10.20 -19.26
N CYS A 50 -17.59 11.38 -18.90
CA CYS A 50 -18.59 12.13 -19.66
C CYS A 50 -18.20 12.35 -21.14
N PRO A 51 -16.97 12.73 -21.50
CA PRO A 51 -16.56 12.89 -22.89
C PRO A 51 -16.65 11.60 -23.72
N HIS A 52 -16.49 10.43 -23.10
CA HIS A 52 -16.59 9.14 -23.79
C HIS A 52 -18.00 8.60 -23.90
N LEU A 53 -18.90 9.03 -23.02
CA LEU A 53 -20.31 8.68 -23.12
C LEU A 53 -21.01 9.51 -24.22
N GLY A 54 -20.47 10.65 -24.63
CA GLY A 54 -21.08 11.54 -25.61
C GLY A 54 -22.49 11.96 -25.17
N GLU A 55 -23.50 11.78 -26.04
CA GLU A 55 -24.90 12.05 -25.70
C GLU A 55 -25.41 11.20 -24.52
N GLY A 56 -24.81 10.03 -24.27
CA GLY A 56 -25.12 9.17 -23.13
C GLY A 56 -24.72 9.75 -21.78
N CYS A 57 -23.89 10.81 -21.75
CA CYS A 57 -23.54 11.50 -20.51
C CYS A 57 -24.78 12.08 -19.79
N ALA A 58 -25.75 12.56 -20.54
CA ALA A 58 -27.01 13.05 -19.96
C ALA A 58 -27.86 11.93 -19.33
N GLN A 59 -27.66 10.68 -19.76
CA GLN A 59 -28.36 9.48 -19.26
C GLN A 59 -27.71 8.89 -18.00
N LEU A 60 -26.46 9.25 -17.72
CA LEU A 60 -25.76 8.85 -16.51
C LEU A 60 -25.31 10.10 -15.72
N PRO A 61 -26.19 10.72 -14.92
CA PRO A 61 -25.81 11.84 -14.06
C PRO A 61 -24.66 11.46 -13.12
N VAL A 62 -23.78 12.43 -12.81
CA VAL A 62 -22.61 12.22 -11.93
C VAL A 62 -22.99 11.62 -10.57
N ALA A 63 -24.11 12.05 -9.98
CA ALA A 63 -24.59 11.53 -8.71
C ALA A 63 -24.88 10.01 -8.79
N VAL A 64 -25.47 9.54 -9.88
CA VAL A 64 -25.75 8.12 -10.13
C VAL A 64 -24.46 7.33 -10.32
N PHE A 65 -23.50 7.89 -11.07
CA PHE A 65 -22.18 7.27 -11.21
C PHE A 65 -21.47 7.12 -9.85
N ILE A 66 -21.54 8.12 -8.99
CA ILE A 66 -20.94 8.10 -7.64
C ILE A 66 -21.57 7.01 -6.77
N GLU A 67 -22.89 6.81 -6.84
CA GLU A 67 -23.54 5.72 -6.12
C GLU A 67 -22.99 4.35 -6.53
N TYR A 68 -22.86 4.09 -7.83
CA TYR A 68 -22.26 2.86 -8.34
C TYR A 68 -20.77 2.74 -8.02
N TYR A 69 -20.03 3.85 -8.01
CA TYR A 69 -18.64 3.86 -7.59
C TYR A 69 -18.51 3.45 -6.11
N HIS A 70 -19.31 4.00 -5.23
CA HIS A 70 -19.33 3.63 -3.82
C HIS A 70 -19.76 2.17 -3.61
N GLU A 71 -20.72 1.70 -4.39
CA GLU A 71 -21.13 0.30 -4.36
C GLU A 71 -19.99 -0.63 -4.82
N ALA A 72 -19.27 -0.27 -5.88
CA ALA A 72 -18.09 -0.99 -6.34
C ALA A 72 -17.00 -1.02 -5.27
N CYS A 73 -16.74 0.10 -4.58
CA CYS A 73 -15.81 0.15 -3.45
C CYS A 73 -16.18 -0.85 -2.36
N ARG A 74 -17.44 -0.83 -1.89
CA ARG A 74 -17.91 -1.75 -0.83
C ARG A 74 -17.79 -3.21 -1.25
N THR A 75 -18.18 -3.51 -2.49
CA THR A 75 -18.13 -4.87 -3.04
C THR A 75 -16.69 -5.40 -3.10
N GLN A 76 -15.77 -4.60 -3.62
CA GLN A 76 -14.36 -4.99 -3.75
C GLN A 76 -13.69 -5.15 -2.38
N ILE A 77 -13.93 -4.23 -1.44
CA ILE A 77 -13.41 -4.34 -0.08
C ILE A 77 -13.90 -5.63 0.60
N ALA A 78 -15.19 -5.96 0.44
CA ALA A 78 -15.74 -7.19 1.00
C ALA A 78 -15.13 -8.45 0.34
N ALA A 79 -15.00 -8.44 -0.99
CA ALA A 79 -14.37 -9.54 -1.73
C ALA A 79 -12.90 -9.73 -1.34
N SER A 80 -12.13 -8.65 -1.22
CA SER A 80 -10.72 -8.69 -0.82
C SER A 80 -10.53 -9.26 0.59
N LYS A 81 -11.41 -8.92 1.54
CA LYS A 81 -11.37 -9.49 2.90
C LYS A 81 -11.56 -11.01 2.93
N LEU A 82 -12.34 -11.54 1.99
CA LEU A 82 -12.61 -12.98 1.88
C LEU A 82 -11.54 -13.74 1.09
N THR A 83 -11.07 -13.15 -0.01
CA THR A 83 -10.23 -13.83 -0.99
C THR A 83 -8.75 -13.48 -0.87
N GLN A 84 -8.40 -12.40 -0.16
CA GLN A 84 -7.07 -11.78 -0.12
C GLN A 84 -6.57 -11.34 -1.51
N ARG A 85 -7.47 -11.23 -2.49
CA ARG A 85 -7.17 -10.67 -3.81
C ARG A 85 -7.29 -9.16 -3.78
N GLU A 86 -6.33 -8.49 -4.42
CA GLU A 86 -6.41 -7.05 -4.63
C GLU A 86 -7.33 -6.74 -5.82
N HIS A 87 -8.11 -5.69 -5.66
CA HIS A 87 -8.93 -5.09 -6.71
C HIS A 87 -8.44 -3.65 -6.94
N THR A 88 -7.92 -3.40 -8.13
CA THR A 88 -7.33 -2.12 -8.48
C THR A 88 -8.37 -0.99 -8.62
N PHE A 89 -7.91 0.26 -8.64
CA PHE A 89 -8.80 1.37 -9.00
C PHE A 89 -9.37 1.23 -10.42
N ASP A 90 -8.60 0.65 -11.36
CA ASP A 90 -9.07 0.37 -12.73
C ASP A 90 -10.30 -0.55 -12.68
N ASP A 91 -10.23 -1.64 -11.90
CA ASP A 91 -11.34 -2.58 -11.72
C ASP A 91 -12.55 -1.91 -11.05
N ARG A 92 -12.31 -0.99 -10.14
CA ARG A 92 -13.35 -0.24 -9.43
C ARG A 92 -14.14 0.66 -10.37
N PHE A 93 -13.45 1.43 -11.20
CA PHE A 93 -14.08 2.28 -12.19
C PHE A 93 -14.81 1.46 -13.26
N ALA A 94 -14.21 0.35 -13.70
CA ALA A 94 -14.86 -0.57 -14.65
C ALA A 94 -16.15 -1.14 -14.06
N MET A 95 -16.14 -1.62 -12.82
CA MET A 95 -17.32 -2.14 -12.14
C MET A 95 -18.41 -1.08 -11.95
N ALA A 96 -18.04 0.16 -11.60
CA ALA A 96 -18.99 1.25 -11.44
C ALA A 96 -19.72 1.57 -12.74
N LEU A 97 -19.00 1.64 -13.86
CA LEU A 97 -19.60 1.88 -15.19
C LEU A 97 -20.46 0.72 -15.67
N ASP A 98 -20.03 -0.51 -15.46
CA ASP A 98 -20.80 -1.70 -15.80
C ASP A 98 -22.15 -1.73 -15.07
N ARG A 99 -22.13 -1.47 -13.76
CA ARG A 99 -23.35 -1.40 -12.94
C ARG A 99 -24.28 -0.25 -13.31
N ALA A 100 -23.70 0.86 -13.76
CA ALA A 100 -24.45 1.98 -14.29
C ALA A 100 -25.11 1.68 -15.66
N GLY A 101 -24.92 0.49 -16.22
CA GLY A 101 -25.40 0.11 -17.54
C GLY A 101 -24.67 0.84 -18.68
N ALA A 102 -23.56 1.50 -18.40
CA ALA A 102 -22.75 2.11 -19.41
C ALA A 102 -22.01 1.03 -20.23
N LYS A 103 -21.92 1.23 -21.55
CA LYS A 103 -21.12 0.34 -22.37
C LYS A 103 -19.66 0.39 -21.91
N PRO A 104 -18.98 -0.78 -21.84
CA PRO A 104 -17.55 -0.78 -21.52
C PRO A 104 -16.81 0.18 -22.43
N LEU A 105 -15.93 0.98 -21.83
CA LEU A 105 -15.12 1.93 -22.60
C LEU A 105 -14.22 1.14 -23.56
N ALA A 106 -14.32 1.41 -24.86
CA ALA A 106 -13.55 0.70 -25.88
C ALA A 106 -12.03 0.89 -25.67
N ASP A 107 -11.63 2.09 -25.24
CA ASP A 107 -10.26 2.40 -24.84
C ASP A 107 -10.10 2.13 -23.33
N ARG A 108 -9.58 0.96 -22.98
CA ARG A 108 -9.32 0.58 -21.59
C ARG A 108 -8.26 1.46 -20.91
N SER A 109 -7.45 2.22 -21.65
CA SER A 109 -6.50 3.18 -21.07
C SER A 109 -7.17 4.31 -20.29
N ILE A 110 -8.46 4.53 -20.50
CA ILE A 110 -9.26 5.50 -19.76
C ILE A 110 -9.33 5.13 -18.29
N TYR A 111 -9.59 3.87 -17.97
CA TYR A 111 -9.60 3.39 -16.57
C TYR A 111 -8.27 3.71 -15.88
N ARG A 112 -7.16 3.48 -16.58
CA ARG A 112 -5.83 3.82 -16.04
C ARG A 112 -5.69 5.32 -15.79
N ARG A 113 -6.11 6.18 -16.72
CA ARG A 113 -6.09 7.65 -16.51
C ARG A 113 -6.95 8.09 -15.32
N MET A 114 -8.12 7.47 -15.14
CA MET A 114 -8.99 7.72 -13.98
C MET A 114 -8.29 7.31 -12.68
N SER A 115 -7.68 6.13 -12.67
CA SER A 115 -6.93 5.60 -11.53
C SER A 115 -5.72 6.47 -11.19
N ASP A 116 -4.98 6.91 -12.19
CA ASP A 116 -3.84 7.83 -12.01
C ASP A 116 -4.28 9.20 -11.51
N ALA A 117 -5.45 9.70 -11.93
CA ALA A 117 -6.01 10.96 -11.44
C ALA A 117 -6.39 10.84 -9.95
N LEU A 118 -7.07 9.76 -9.56
CA LEU A 118 -7.39 9.48 -8.16
C LEU A 118 -6.11 9.28 -7.34
N GLY A 119 -5.15 8.52 -7.87
CA GLY A 119 -3.86 8.29 -7.23
C GLY A 119 -3.09 9.56 -6.96
N ARG A 120 -3.04 10.49 -7.92
CA ARG A 120 -2.40 11.81 -7.72
C ARG A 120 -3.08 12.62 -6.61
N GLU A 121 -4.40 12.60 -6.54
CA GLU A 121 -5.14 13.29 -5.49
C GLU A 121 -4.79 12.73 -4.11
N VAL A 122 -4.75 11.41 -3.99
CA VAL A 122 -4.32 10.73 -2.75
C VAL A 122 -2.89 11.10 -2.40
N ALA A 123 -1.95 11.00 -3.36
CA ALA A 123 -0.55 11.32 -3.12
C ALA A 123 -0.33 12.78 -2.69
N GLN A 124 -1.12 13.71 -3.23
CA GLN A 124 -1.06 15.13 -2.83
C GLN A 124 -1.63 15.38 -1.44
N GLY A 125 -2.66 14.66 -1.07
CA GLY A 125 -3.32 14.79 0.24
C GLY A 125 -2.66 14.00 1.35
N ALA A 126 -1.83 13.01 1.05
CA ALA A 126 -1.11 12.21 2.04
C ALA A 126 -0.23 13.08 2.94
N ARG A 127 -0.12 12.70 4.20
CA ARG A 127 0.72 13.37 5.20
C ARG A 127 1.65 12.36 5.82
N LEU A 128 2.87 12.80 6.11
CA LEU A 128 3.81 11.99 6.85
C LEU A 128 3.33 11.84 8.30
N LEU A 129 3.40 10.64 8.84
CA LEU A 129 3.18 10.42 10.27
C LEU A 129 4.39 10.89 11.07
N ASP A 130 4.16 11.25 12.32
CA ASP A 130 5.20 11.71 13.22
C ASP A 130 6.32 10.66 13.32
N ASP A 131 7.57 11.13 13.40
CA ASP A 131 8.79 10.33 13.51
C ASP A 131 9.12 9.42 12.30
N ALA A 132 8.24 9.29 11.28
CA ALA A 132 8.42 8.34 10.19
C ALA A 132 9.70 8.62 9.37
N ALA A 133 9.93 9.87 8.96
CA ALA A 133 11.11 10.21 8.16
C ALA A 133 12.41 10.03 8.92
N GLU A 134 12.46 10.44 10.17
CA GLU A 134 13.65 10.33 11.03
C GLU A 134 13.96 8.87 11.32
N THR A 135 12.95 8.09 11.73
CA THR A 135 13.09 6.64 12.00
C THR A 135 13.61 5.89 10.78
N VAL A 136 13.03 6.12 9.61
CA VAL A 136 13.48 5.49 8.36
C VAL A 136 14.92 5.88 8.03
N ALA A 137 15.30 7.15 8.19
CA ALA A 137 16.66 7.62 7.94
C ALA A 137 17.69 7.00 8.89
N ILE A 138 17.35 6.83 10.17
CA ILE A 138 18.20 6.15 11.17
C ILE A 138 18.38 4.68 10.79
N LEU A 139 17.27 3.96 10.53
CA LEU A 139 17.31 2.53 10.25
C LEU A 139 18.04 2.22 8.93
N ALA A 140 17.93 3.07 7.92
CA ALA A 140 18.61 2.88 6.64
C ALA A 140 20.14 2.85 6.74
N GLN A 141 20.74 3.30 7.85
CA GLN A 141 22.18 3.25 8.07
C GLN A 141 22.67 1.82 8.37
N SER A 142 21.84 1.00 9.00
CA SER A 142 22.24 -0.32 9.50
C SER A 142 21.41 -1.48 8.95
N TYR A 143 20.26 -1.18 8.35
CA TYR A 143 19.30 -2.17 7.86
C TYR A 143 18.98 -1.94 6.39
N ARG A 144 18.55 -3.02 5.69
CA ARG A 144 17.98 -2.96 4.35
C ARG A 144 16.48 -2.75 4.49
N LEU A 145 15.94 -1.73 3.83
CA LEU A 145 14.55 -1.36 4.00
C LEU A 145 13.70 -1.69 2.76
N GLY A 146 12.48 -2.17 2.98
CA GLY A 146 11.48 -2.41 1.95
C GLY A 146 10.08 -1.98 2.40
N ILE A 147 9.21 -1.81 1.42
CA ILE A 147 7.76 -1.58 1.63
C ILE A 147 6.99 -2.82 1.17
N VAL A 148 5.99 -3.23 1.96
CA VAL A 148 4.97 -4.21 1.58
C VAL A 148 3.60 -3.65 2.00
N SER A 149 2.83 -3.16 1.04
CA SER A 149 1.58 -2.41 1.32
C SER A 149 0.37 -2.98 0.59
N ASN A 150 -0.77 -2.99 1.27
CA ASN A 150 -2.08 -3.24 0.68
C ASN A 150 -2.64 -1.93 0.15
N TYR A 151 -2.52 -1.70 -1.16
CA TYR A 151 -3.08 -0.50 -1.80
C TYR A 151 -3.49 -0.77 -3.25
N PRO A 152 -4.67 -0.30 -3.69
CA PRO A 152 -5.22 -0.61 -5.02
C PRO A 152 -4.56 0.14 -6.19
N HIS A 153 -3.51 0.94 -5.95
CA HIS A 153 -2.80 1.71 -6.98
C HIS A 153 -1.32 1.94 -6.59
N GLY A 154 -0.43 1.08 -7.07
CA GLY A 154 0.99 1.06 -6.72
C GLY A 154 1.74 2.39 -6.86
N PRO A 155 1.54 3.18 -7.95
CA PRO A 155 2.23 4.45 -8.14
C PRO A 155 2.09 5.46 -6.99
N VAL A 156 1.00 5.44 -6.23
CA VAL A 156 0.77 6.35 -5.09
C VAL A 156 1.83 6.19 -4.02
N VAL A 157 2.21 4.94 -3.72
CA VAL A 157 3.21 4.64 -2.68
C VAL A 157 4.56 5.27 -3.05
N GLY A 158 5.04 5.02 -4.28
CA GLY A 158 6.28 5.62 -4.79
C GLY A 158 6.24 7.15 -4.79
N GLN A 159 5.17 7.75 -5.32
CA GLN A 159 4.99 9.20 -5.40
C GLN A 159 5.01 9.88 -4.04
N THR A 160 4.36 9.30 -3.03
CA THR A 160 4.39 9.85 -1.67
C THR A 160 5.77 9.76 -1.05
N LEU A 161 6.45 8.63 -1.18
CA LEU A 161 7.81 8.46 -0.68
C LEU A 161 8.79 9.43 -1.35
N GLU A 162 8.65 9.68 -2.65
CA GLU A 162 9.44 10.69 -3.37
C GLU A 162 9.17 12.11 -2.87
N ARG A 163 7.87 12.47 -2.73
CA ARG A 163 7.45 13.79 -2.25
C ARG A 163 8.04 14.13 -0.88
N PHE A 164 8.18 13.14 0.01
CA PHE A 164 8.76 13.33 1.34
C PHE A 164 10.25 13.00 1.41
N GLY A 165 10.92 12.73 0.27
CA GLY A 165 12.36 12.46 0.20
C GLY A 165 12.77 11.11 0.81
N MET A 166 11.82 10.20 1.04
CA MET A 166 12.05 8.91 1.70
C MET A 166 12.36 7.77 0.73
N ARG A 167 11.97 7.89 -0.57
CA ARG A 167 12.11 6.83 -1.57
C ARG A 167 13.51 6.22 -1.63
N ARG A 168 14.55 7.05 -1.47
CA ARG A 168 15.96 6.65 -1.52
C ARG A 168 16.39 5.64 -0.44
N HIS A 169 15.62 5.51 0.63
CA HIS A 169 15.91 4.62 1.75
C HIS A 169 15.40 3.19 1.54
N PHE A 170 14.49 3.00 0.58
CA PHE A 170 13.86 1.71 0.33
C PHE A 170 14.45 1.05 -0.92
N GLU A 171 15.00 -0.16 -0.77
CA GLU A 171 15.55 -0.95 -1.86
C GLU A 171 14.44 -1.57 -2.72
N VAL A 172 13.29 -1.89 -2.11
CA VAL A 172 12.14 -2.47 -2.80
C VAL A 172 10.83 -1.87 -2.29
N ILE A 173 9.87 -1.70 -3.18
CA ILE A 173 8.49 -1.34 -2.88
C ILE A 173 7.60 -2.38 -3.53
N VAL A 174 6.81 -3.08 -2.73
CA VAL A 174 5.82 -4.06 -3.16
C VAL A 174 4.44 -3.57 -2.76
N VAL A 175 3.55 -3.49 -3.73
CA VAL A 175 2.16 -3.09 -3.50
C VAL A 175 1.23 -4.20 -4.00
N SER A 176 0.16 -4.44 -3.28
CA SER A 176 -0.80 -5.51 -3.62
C SER A 176 -1.41 -5.37 -5.01
N SER A 177 -1.57 -4.14 -5.52
CA SER A 177 -2.02 -3.90 -6.90
C SER A 177 -1.07 -4.49 -7.97
N ASP A 178 0.21 -4.64 -7.65
CA ASP A 178 1.21 -5.15 -8.58
C ASP A 178 1.31 -6.68 -8.50
N THR A 179 1.03 -7.26 -7.33
CA THR A 179 1.09 -8.72 -7.10
C THR A 179 -0.25 -9.41 -7.34
N GLY A 180 -1.36 -8.67 -7.23
CA GLY A 180 -2.72 -9.21 -7.22
C GLY A 180 -3.12 -9.85 -5.89
N TRP A 181 -2.24 -9.81 -4.86
CA TRP A 181 -2.49 -10.39 -3.54
C TRP A 181 -2.28 -9.35 -2.44
N MET A 182 -3.17 -9.37 -1.46
CA MET A 182 -3.09 -8.53 -0.26
C MET A 182 -2.46 -9.30 0.90
N LYS A 183 -1.74 -8.61 1.79
CA LYS A 183 -1.43 -9.14 3.11
C LYS A 183 -2.77 -9.57 3.79
N PRO A 184 -2.83 -10.68 4.50
CA PRO A 184 -1.75 -11.53 4.96
C PRO A 184 -1.31 -12.64 3.98
N HIS A 185 -1.72 -12.66 2.71
CA HIS A 185 -1.32 -13.67 1.75
C HIS A 185 0.19 -13.65 1.53
N ALA A 186 0.83 -14.83 1.54
CA ALA A 186 2.29 -14.96 1.41
C ALA A 186 2.85 -14.34 0.12
N ASP A 187 2.10 -14.45 -0.99
CA ASP A 187 2.53 -13.91 -2.28
C ASP A 187 2.61 -12.38 -2.31
N CYS A 188 1.98 -11.68 -1.35
CA CYS A 188 2.18 -10.24 -1.19
C CYS A 188 3.59 -9.91 -0.67
N TYR A 189 4.16 -10.76 0.17
CA TYR A 189 5.51 -10.57 0.73
C TYR A 189 6.61 -11.12 -0.18
N ALA A 190 6.29 -12.12 -1.00
CA ALA A 190 7.28 -12.88 -1.76
C ALA A 190 8.23 -12.02 -2.61
N PRO A 191 7.78 -10.98 -3.35
CA PRO A 191 8.69 -10.14 -4.13
C PRO A 191 9.68 -9.36 -3.25
N ALA A 192 9.24 -8.87 -2.08
CA ALA A 192 10.12 -8.15 -1.16
C ALA A 192 11.17 -9.09 -0.55
N LEU A 193 10.77 -10.29 -0.12
CA LEU A 193 11.67 -11.29 0.44
C LEU A 193 12.67 -11.81 -0.61
N ALA A 194 12.27 -11.88 -1.88
CA ALA A 194 13.16 -12.24 -2.98
C ALA A 194 14.17 -11.13 -3.30
N ALA A 195 13.75 -9.86 -3.28
CA ALA A 195 14.62 -8.70 -3.53
C ALA A 195 15.59 -8.44 -2.37
N LEU A 196 15.16 -8.71 -1.13
CA LEU A 196 15.91 -8.51 0.10
C LEU A 196 16.15 -9.86 0.80
N PRO A 197 16.93 -10.78 0.21
CA PRO A 197 17.11 -12.10 0.78
C PRO A 197 17.82 -12.02 2.15
N ALA A 198 17.12 -12.49 3.18
CA ALA A 198 17.59 -12.65 4.54
C ALA A 198 16.86 -13.85 5.19
N PRO A 199 17.44 -14.52 6.19
CA PRO A 199 16.72 -15.51 6.98
C PRO A 199 15.49 -14.88 7.65
N PRO A 200 14.38 -15.62 7.85
CA PRO A 200 13.19 -15.11 8.53
C PRO A 200 13.50 -14.42 9.87
N GLY A 201 14.34 -15.04 10.72
CA GLY A 201 14.79 -14.45 12.00
C GLY A 201 15.71 -13.22 11.88
N ARG A 202 16.01 -12.75 10.67
CA ARG A 202 16.70 -11.49 10.38
C ARG A 202 15.86 -10.53 9.54
N THR A 203 14.54 -10.74 9.53
CA THR A 203 13.57 -9.89 8.83
C THR A 203 12.47 -9.50 9.81
N LEU A 204 12.17 -8.21 9.87
CA LEU A 204 11.12 -7.62 10.70
C LEU A 204 10.06 -6.99 9.80
N MET A 205 8.79 -7.26 10.07
CA MET A 205 7.66 -6.52 9.49
C MET A 205 7.13 -5.52 10.51
N VAL A 206 6.97 -4.27 10.09
CA VAL A 206 6.45 -3.16 10.89
C VAL A 206 5.15 -2.68 10.28
N GLY A 207 4.07 -2.64 11.05
CA GLY A 207 2.77 -2.17 10.56
C GLY A 207 1.79 -1.88 11.69
N ASP A 208 0.61 -1.36 11.32
CA ASP A 208 -0.47 -1.00 12.24
C ASP A 208 -1.59 -2.05 12.29
N ASP A 209 -1.72 -2.87 11.26
CA ASP A 209 -2.79 -3.88 11.15
C ASP A 209 -2.36 -5.24 11.70
N LEU A 210 -2.97 -5.64 12.82
CA LEU A 210 -2.67 -6.89 13.50
C LEU A 210 -2.85 -8.12 12.59
N ARG A 211 -3.89 -8.14 11.74
CA ARG A 211 -4.17 -9.26 10.85
C ARG A 211 -3.22 -9.28 9.65
N ASN A 212 -3.10 -8.14 9.01
CA ASN A 212 -2.40 -8.06 7.73
C ASN A 212 -0.89 -8.03 7.91
N ASP A 213 -0.38 -7.25 8.85
CA ASP A 213 1.06 -7.07 9.04
C ASP A 213 1.63 -8.10 10.02
N VAL A 214 1.03 -8.20 11.21
CA VAL A 214 1.57 -9.04 12.27
C VAL A 214 1.35 -10.53 11.94
N LYS A 215 0.08 -10.97 11.83
CA LYS A 215 -0.21 -12.40 11.63
C LYS A 215 0.28 -12.90 10.27
N GLY A 216 0.23 -12.04 9.23
CA GLY A 216 0.78 -12.37 7.92
C GLY A 216 2.29 -12.61 7.94
N ALA A 217 3.05 -11.72 8.56
CA ALA A 217 4.50 -11.86 8.71
C ALA A 217 4.88 -13.00 9.63
N LYS A 218 4.16 -13.18 10.75
CA LYS A 218 4.40 -14.28 11.69
C LYS A 218 4.23 -15.65 11.05
N ALA A 219 3.24 -15.81 10.16
CA ALA A 219 3.04 -17.06 9.41
C ALA A 219 4.22 -17.39 8.47
N LEU A 220 5.04 -16.40 8.11
CA LEU A 220 6.27 -16.55 7.33
C LEU A 220 7.53 -16.72 8.22
N GLY A 221 7.36 -16.73 9.55
CA GLY A 221 8.45 -16.81 10.51
C GLY A 221 9.24 -15.53 10.70
N LEU A 222 8.71 -14.38 10.26
CA LEU A 222 9.35 -13.08 10.44
C LEU A 222 9.15 -12.56 11.87
N HIS A 223 10.03 -11.67 12.30
CA HIS A 223 9.74 -10.81 13.44
C HIS A 223 8.65 -9.81 13.11
N THR A 224 7.91 -9.36 14.14
CA THR A 224 6.77 -8.45 13.99
C THR A 224 6.87 -7.27 14.95
N ALA A 225 6.61 -6.06 14.43
CA ALA A 225 6.45 -4.85 15.21
C ALA A 225 5.08 -4.23 14.91
N TRP A 226 4.27 -4.09 15.94
CA TRP A 226 2.92 -3.56 15.84
C TRP A 226 2.85 -2.15 16.40
N ILE A 227 2.46 -1.19 15.56
CA ILE A 227 2.24 0.21 15.96
C ILE A 227 0.79 0.33 16.41
N ALA A 228 0.59 0.40 17.71
CA ALA A 228 -0.75 0.46 18.30
C ALA A 228 -0.72 1.26 19.63
N PRO A 229 -0.64 2.60 19.57
CA PRO A 229 -0.45 3.45 20.76
C PRO A 229 -1.54 3.29 21.80
N ASN A 230 -2.75 2.91 21.38
CA ASN A 230 -3.92 2.79 22.25
C ASN A 230 -4.27 1.33 22.62
N ALA A 231 -3.44 0.35 22.24
CA ALA A 231 -3.70 -1.04 22.55
C ALA A 231 -3.57 -1.30 24.06
N THR A 232 -4.61 -1.92 24.63
CA THR A 232 -4.62 -2.33 26.06
C THR A 232 -4.23 -3.79 26.24
N THR A 233 -4.27 -4.56 25.19
CA THR A 233 -3.86 -5.97 25.16
C THR A 233 -2.95 -6.20 23.97
N ILE A 234 -1.91 -7.04 24.15
CA ILE A 234 -0.95 -7.36 23.10
C ILE A 234 -1.20 -8.79 22.66
N ASP A 235 -1.37 -8.98 21.35
CA ASP A 235 -1.52 -10.30 20.74
C ASP A 235 -0.20 -11.08 20.86
N PRO A 236 -0.22 -12.39 21.15
CA PRO A 236 1.00 -13.20 21.30
C PRO A 236 1.87 -13.30 20.03
N ASP A 237 1.34 -12.98 18.87
CA ASP A 237 2.10 -12.93 17.61
C ASP A 237 2.93 -11.63 17.46
N VAL A 238 2.78 -10.68 18.37
CA VAL A 238 3.52 -9.40 18.39
C VAL A 238 4.83 -9.57 19.15
N ASP A 239 5.97 -9.48 18.46
CA ASP A 239 7.29 -9.50 19.11
C ASP A 239 7.66 -8.13 19.69
N ILE A 240 7.25 -7.04 19.05
CA ILE A 240 7.47 -5.66 19.48
C ILE A 240 6.16 -4.89 19.42
N HIS A 241 5.72 -4.34 20.56
CA HIS A 241 4.63 -3.36 20.59
C HIS A 241 5.22 -1.96 20.64
N LEU A 242 4.80 -1.10 19.69
CA LEU A 242 5.26 0.28 19.55
C LEU A 242 4.11 1.24 19.84
N LYS A 243 4.37 2.27 20.62
CA LYS A 243 3.48 3.42 20.79
C LYS A 243 3.79 4.52 19.77
N SER A 244 5.01 4.56 19.27
CA SER A 244 5.47 5.49 18.24
C SER A 244 6.60 4.84 17.44
N LEU A 245 6.78 5.29 16.19
CA LEU A 245 7.87 4.82 15.34
C LEU A 245 9.26 5.16 15.91
N ALA A 246 9.38 6.22 16.70
CA ALA A 246 10.63 6.62 17.32
C ALA A 246 11.25 5.55 18.23
N GLU A 247 10.45 4.61 18.74
CA GLU A 247 10.94 3.51 19.58
C GLU A 247 11.62 2.39 18.77
N LEU A 248 11.32 2.30 17.46
CA LEU A 248 11.71 1.18 16.60
C LEU A 248 13.25 0.96 16.49
N PRO A 249 14.12 1.99 16.36
CA PRO A 249 15.55 1.78 16.24
C PRO A 249 16.14 1.01 17.42
N ALA A 250 15.79 1.36 18.66
CA ALA A 250 16.27 0.69 19.86
C ALA A 250 15.78 -0.78 19.95
N HIS A 251 14.59 -1.07 19.42
CA HIS A 251 14.09 -2.44 19.34
C HIS A 251 14.81 -3.27 18.27
N CYS A 252 15.12 -2.68 17.12
CA CYS A 252 15.89 -3.35 16.07
C CYS A 252 17.32 -3.71 16.56
N GLU A 253 17.98 -2.82 17.29
CA GLU A 253 19.27 -3.12 17.91
C GLU A 253 19.22 -4.31 18.87
N ARG A 254 18.15 -4.44 19.66
CA ARG A 254 17.97 -5.56 20.60
C ARG A 254 17.70 -6.93 19.92
N ILE A 255 17.05 -6.90 18.77
CA ILE A 255 16.68 -8.15 18.06
C ILE A 255 17.82 -8.60 17.14
N PHE A 256 18.53 -7.69 16.51
CA PHE A 256 19.49 -7.99 15.45
C PHE A 256 20.95 -7.74 15.82
N GLY A 257 21.19 -7.04 16.94
CA GLY A 257 22.50 -6.64 17.45
C GLY A 257 23.34 -7.71 18.12
#